data_ba3f9f87195c2c6da2f943ddd809cd3f
#
_entry.id   ba3f9f87195c2c6da2f943ddd809cd3f
#
_cell.length_a   1.000
_cell.length_b   1.000
_cell.length_c   1.000
_cell.angle_alpha   90.00
_cell.angle_beta   90.00
_cell.angle_gamma   90.00
#
_symmetry.space_group_name_H-M   'P 1'
#
loop_
_entity.id
_entity.type
_entity.pdbx_description
1 polymer ?
#
loop_
_entity_poly.entity_id
_entity_poly.type
_entity_poly.pdbx_seq_one_letter_code
_entity_poly.pdbx_strand_id
1 'polypeptide(L)'
;MQICIESKMMLAMVAGSSKKAVYAALFGNLGIAIAKLIAATLTGSTAMWAETYHSFSDTFNQVLLLVDIKTSIKPASERHPFGHGKEQFFWSFIVATMLFGISGVLSFEQGFTSLFDQEHKIENIIISYVILAISAAFEANALRVAFQLFKKTIETRSEKVSFKTLISEFQESKDPTILTVIVEDSAALLGIGIAAIGVFLSHITGNTAYDAYSSLAIGGVLMAFAFFLAGENRGLLIGEAISRDQYNRIVQSIQKIPEVNKIISLRTMHFGPEDVLVAMEVNLVDGMDTVIDNIEHRVKNVVPYVNLSKIYIELEK
;
A
#
# COMPACT_ATOMS: atom_id res chain seq x y z
N MET A 1 -26.91 20.57 -5.86
CA MET A 1 -27.52 19.45 -5.11
C MET A 1 -27.48 18.14 -5.91
N GLN A 2 -27.77 18.14 -7.20
CA GLN A 2 -27.76 16.92 -8.06
C GLN A 2 -26.35 16.31 -8.25
N ILE A 3 -25.34 17.12 -8.48
CA ILE A 3 -23.93 16.68 -8.62
C ILE A 3 -23.40 16.01 -7.34
N CYS A 4 -23.84 16.46 -6.16
CA CYS A 4 -23.44 15.87 -4.88
C CYS A 4 -24.10 14.49 -4.62
N ILE A 5 -25.29 14.24 -5.20
CA ILE A 5 -26.00 12.96 -5.10
C ILE A 5 -25.37 11.95 -6.07
N GLU A 6 -25.00 12.35 -7.29
CA GLU A 6 -24.32 11.49 -8.25
C GLU A 6 -22.92 11.10 -7.79
N SER A 7 -22.17 12.04 -7.22
CA SER A 7 -20.85 11.76 -6.61
C SER A 7 -20.95 10.77 -5.44
N LYS A 8 -21.92 10.94 -4.54
CA LYS A 8 -22.16 9.99 -3.44
C LYS A 8 -22.62 8.63 -3.91
N MET A 9 -23.43 8.57 -4.98
CA MET A 9 -23.90 7.32 -5.54
C MET A 9 -22.79 6.59 -6.31
N MET A 10 -21.91 7.31 -7.00
CA MET A 10 -20.72 6.77 -7.65
C MET A 10 -19.70 6.27 -6.62
N LEU A 11 -19.45 7.01 -5.53
CA LEU A 11 -18.63 6.56 -4.40
C LEU A 11 -19.20 5.30 -3.73
N ALA A 12 -20.52 5.22 -3.55
CA ALA A 12 -21.18 4.04 -2.98
C ALA A 12 -21.11 2.82 -3.90
N MET A 13 -21.17 3.01 -5.23
CA MET A 13 -20.99 1.94 -6.21
C MET A 13 -19.53 1.45 -6.27
N VAL A 14 -18.57 2.35 -6.24
CA VAL A 14 -17.14 2.03 -6.17
C VAL A 14 -16.81 1.33 -4.85
N ALA A 15 -17.30 1.83 -3.72
CA ALA A 15 -17.14 1.18 -2.42
C ALA A 15 -17.82 -0.20 -2.35
N GLY A 16 -18.94 -0.40 -3.02
CA GLY A 16 -19.64 -1.70 -3.08
C GLY A 16 -18.91 -2.74 -3.93
N SER A 17 -18.32 -2.34 -5.07
CA SER A 17 -17.48 -3.21 -5.90
C SER A 17 -16.14 -3.50 -5.22
N SER A 18 -15.56 -2.54 -4.53
CA SER A 18 -14.35 -2.68 -3.74
C SER A 18 -14.52 -3.70 -2.60
N LYS A 19 -15.61 -3.63 -1.83
CA LYS A 19 -15.88 -4.61 -0.76
C LYS A 19 -16.00 -6.03 -1.27
N LYS A 20 -16.67 -6.27 -2.40
CA LYS A 20 -16.77 -7.61 -2.99
C LYS A 20 -15.40 -8.15 -3.40
N ALA A 21 -14.55 -7.31 -3.96
CA ALA A 21 -13.17 -7.68 -4.33
C ALA A 21 -12.35 -8.04 -3.07
N VAL A 22 -12.47 -7.25 -1.99
CA VAL A 22 -11.78 -7.52 -0.71
C VAL A 22 -12.27 -8.82 -0.08
N TYR A 23 -13.58 -9.12 -0.10
CA TYR A 23 -14.09 -10.42 0.38
C TYR A 23 -13.59 -11.58 -0.49
N ALA A 24 -13.54 -11.42 -1.81
CA ALA A 24 -12.99 -12.45 -2.70
C ALA A 24 -11.51 -12.72 -2.41
N ALA A 25 -10.71 -11.68 -2.20
CA ALA A 25 -9.31 -11.77 -1.79
C ALA A 25 -9.17 -12.44 -0.41
N LEU A 26 -9.99 -12.03 0.57
CA LEU A 26 -9.99 -12.62 1.92
C LEU A 26 -10.20 -14.14 1.88
N PHE A 27 -11.24 -14.62 1.17
CA PHE A 27 -11.52 -16.05 1.07
C PHE A 27 -10.47 -16.78 0.24
N GLY A 28 -9.92 -16.14 -0.80
CA GLY A 28 -8.82 -16.69 -1.60
C GLY A 28 -7.56 -16.88 -0.76
N ASN A 29 -7.11 -15.84 -0.05
CA ASN A 29 -5.95 -15.88 0.83
C ASN A 29 -6.12 -16.86 1.97
N LEU A 30 -7.31 -16.91 2.59
CA LEU A 30 -7.62 -17.89 3.63
C LEU A 30 -7.54 -19.34 3.10
N GLY A 31 -8.06 -19.59 1.89
CA GLY A 31 -7.97 -20.91 1.26
C GLY A 31 -6.52 -21.33 1.01
N ILE A 32 -5.67 -20.41 0.53
CA ILE A 32 -4.24 -20.63 0.33
C ILE A 32 -3.51 -20.82 1.66
N ALA A 33 -3.81 -20.03 2.69
CA ALA A 33 -3.22 -20.14 4.01
C ALA A 33 -3.52 -21.52 4.62
N ILE A 34 -4.76 -22.00 4.52
CA ILE A 34 -5.15 -23.35 4.97
C ILE A 34 -4.42 -24.43 4.16
N ALA A 35 -4.33 -24.30 2.84
CA ALA A 35 -3.62 -25.26 2.00
C ALA A 35 -2.13 -25.33 2.34
N LYS A 36 -1.47 -24.17 2.55
CA LYS A 36 -0.07 -24.09 3.00
C LYS A 36 0.12 -24.70 4.40
N LEU A 37 -0.83 -24.46 5.33
CA LEU A 37 -0.81 -25.05 6.66
C LEU A 37 -0.86 -26.59 6.60
N ILE A 38 -1.76 -27.13 5.79
CA ILE A 38 -1.87 -28.59 5.56
C ILE A 38 -0.57 -29.11 4.95
N ALA A 39 -0.01 -28.43 3.94
CA ALA A 39 1.25 -28.85 3.35
C ALA A 39 2.40 -28.79 4.36
N ALA A 40 2.50 -27.72 5.16
CA ALA A 40 3.53 -27.57 6.19
C ALA A 40 3.48 -28.70 7.22
N THR A 41 2.27 -29.05 7.68
CA THR A 41 2.06 -30.13 8.67
C THR A 41 2.32 -31.53 8.09
N LEU A 42 1.95 -31.79 6.82
CA LEU A 42 2.13 -33.09 6.18
C LEU A 42 3.56 -33.33 5.69
N THR A 43 4.29 -32.24 5.38
CA THR A 43 5.66 -32.36 4.82
C THR A 43 6.75 -32.12 5.87
N GLY A 44 6.40 -31.47 6.99
CA GLY A 44 7.38 -31.03 7.98
C GLY A 44 8.28 -29.88 7.51
N SER A 45 8.15 -29.37 6.29
CA SER A 45 9.02 -28.32 5.74
C SER A 45 8.94 -27.02 6.52
N THR A 46 10.08 -26.54 6.94
CA THR A 46 10.22 -25.27 7.67
C THR A 46 9.91 -24.08 6.77
N ALA A 47 10.32 -24.13 5.50
CA ALA A 47 10.00 -23.12 4.52
C ALA A 47 8.48 -23.06 4.25
N MET A 48 7.78 -24.21 4.27
CA MET A 48 6.32 -24.23 4.16
C MET A 48 5.64 -23.60 5.38
N TRP A 49 6.20 -23.74 6.58
CA TRP A 49 5.72 -23.02 7.77
C TRP A 49 5.90 -21.52 7.63
N ALA A 50 7.06 -21.04 7.15
CA ALA A 50 7.29 -19.63 6.87
C ALA A 50 6.28 -19.07 5.88
N GLU A 51 6.01 -19.78 4.80
CA GLU A 51 4.98 -19.46 3.80
C GLU A 51 3.58 -19.45 4.39
N THR A 52 3.29 -20.33 5.36
CA THR A 52 2.02 -20.37 6.07
C THR A 52 1.83 -19.12 6.92
N TYR A 53 2.84 -18.69 7.69
CA TYR A 53 2.78 -17.47 8.50
C TYR A 53 2.54 -16.23 7.63
N HIS A 54 3.21 -16.17 6.48
CA HIS A 54 3.00 -15.09 5.52
C HIS A 54 1.55 -15.05 5.03
N SER A 55 1.00 -16.18 4.55
CA SER A 55 -0.37 -16.23 4.02
C SER A 55 -1.46 -15.98 5.07
N PHE A 56 -1.22 -16.33 6.34
CA PHE A 56 -2.11 -15.89 7.42
C PHE A 56 -2.04 -14.38 7.63
N SER A 57 -0.85 -13.76 7.56
CA SER A 57 -0.70 -12.30 7.62
C SER A 57 -1.47 -11.61 6.50
N ASP A 58 -1.41 -12.14 5.27
CA ASP A 58 -2.15 -11.62 4.12
C ASP A 58 -3.66 -11.71 4.33
N THR A 59 -4.12 -12.81 4.93
CA THR A 59 -5.53 -12.97 5.30
C THR A 59 -5.97 -11.92 6.34
N PHE A 60 -5.16 -11.67 7.37
CA PHE A 60 -5.43 -10.62 8.36
C PHE A 60 -5.35 -9.22 7.76
N ASN A 61 -4.45 -8.99 6.80
CA ASN A 61 -4.37 -7.73 6.07
C ASN A 61 -5.71 -7.41 5.39
N GLN A 62 -6.35 -8.39 4.73
CA GLN A 62 -7.66 -8.19 4.10
C GLN A 62 -8.75 -7.83 5.14
N VAL A 63 -8.68 -8.38 6.36
CA VAL A 63 -9.60 -7.99 7.45
C VAL A 63 -9.36 -6.54 7.88
N LEU A 64 -8.10 -6.14 8.07
CA LEU A 64 -7.76 -4.77 8.45
C LEU A 64 -8.13 -3.76 7.35
N LEU A 65 -8.00 -4.12 6.09
CA LEU A 65 -8.45 -3.31 4.96
C LEU A 65 -9.98 -3.08 4.99
N LEU A 66 -10.78 -4.08 5.40
CA LEU A 66 -12.23 -3.88 5.60
C LEU A 66 -12.52 -2.92 6.75
N VAL A 67 -11.72 -2.94 7.82
CA VAL A 67 -11.82 -1.98 8.92
C VAL A 67 -11.45 -0.58 8.44
N ASP A 68 -10.35 -0.45 7.70
CA ASP A 68 -9.90 0.80 7.11
C ASP A 68 -10.97 1.44 6.22
N ILE A 69 -11.51 0.71 5.25
CA ILE A 69 -12.59 1.18 4.36
C ILE A 69 -13.79 1.71 5.17
N LYS A 70 -14.07 1.14 6.35
CA LYS A 70 -15.17 1.57 7.21
C LYS A 70 -14.82 2.81 8.04
N THR A 71 -13.58 2.95 8.47
CA THR A 71 -13.16 4.03 9.40
C THR A 71 -12.73 5.28 8.64
N SER A 72 -12.00 5.14 7.54
CA SER A 72 -11.45 6.26 6.76
C SER A 72 -12.52 7.13 6.08
N ILE A 73 -13.67 6.55 5.72
CA ILE A 73 -14.78 7.27 5.07
C ILE A 73 -15.67 8.09 6.02
N LYS A 74 -15.43 8.05 7.34
CA LYS A 74 -16.21 8.81 8.29
C LYS A 74 -16.06 10.31 8.03
N PRO A 75 -17.18 11.08 8.06
CA PRO A 75 -17.13 12.51 7.83
C PRO A 75 -16.39 13.25 8.94
N ALA A 76 -16.05 14.50 8.67
CA ALA A 76 -15.52 15.42 9.67
C ALA A 76 -16.50 15.56 10.87
N SER A 77 -15.94 15.74 12.05
CA SER A 77 -16.62 15.93 13.32
C SER A 77 -15.91 16.99 14.16
N GLU A 78 -16.51 17.45 15.25
CA GLU A 78 -15.85 18.39 16.16
C GLU A 78 -14.50 17.88 16.68
N ARG A 79 -14.38 16.57 16.90
CA ARG A 79 -13.15 15.92 17.38
C ARG A 79 -12.12 15.68 16.25
N HIS A 80 -12.58 15.52 15.01
CA HIS A 80 -11.76 15.30 13.82
C HIS A 80 -12.21 16.26 12.71
N PRO A 81 -11.86 17.55 12.81
CA PRO A 81 -12.41 18.59 11.94
C PRO A 81 -12.02 18.42 10.47
N PHE A 82 -10.92 17.76 10.17
CA PHE A 82 -10.48 17.45 8.81
C PHE A 82 -10.92 16.08 8.29
N GLY A 83 -11.77 15.36 9.05
CA GLY A 83 -12.23 14.02 8.72
C GLY A 83 -11.28 12.91 9.20
N HIS A 84 -11.51 11.68 8.69
CA HIS A 84 -10.81 10.48 9.14
C HIS A 84 -9.90 9.87 8.07
N GLY A 85 -9.54 10.62 7.03
CA GLY A 85 -8.73 10.09 5.91
C GLY A 85 -7.36 9.53 6.34
N LYS A 86 -6.76 10.06 7.42
CA LYS A 86 -5.49 9.55 7.98
C LYS A 86 -5.61 8.15 8.61
N GLU A 87 -6.82 7.66 8.89
CA GLU A 87 -7.04 6.29 9.34
C GLU A 87 -6.44 5.28 8.34
N GLN A 88 -6.51 5.57 7.04
CA GLN A 88 -5.93 4.72 6.01
C GLN A 88 -4.40 4.56 6.15
N PHE A 89 -3.71 5.64 6.45
CA PHE A 89 -2.26 5.60 6.71
C PHE A 89 -1.94 4.84 7.99
N PHE A 90 -2.79 4.98 9.02
CA PHE A 90 -2.64 4.27 10.29
C PHE A 90 -2.82 2.75 10.11
N TRP A 91 -3.87 2.32 9.44
CA TRP A 91 -4.11 0.89 9.22
C TRP A 91 -3.03 0.26 8.34
N SER A 92 -2.57 0.95 7.29
CA SER A 92 -1.45 0.50 6.47
C SER A 92 -0.14 0.40 7.28
N PHE A 93 0.11 1.32 8.22
CA PHE A 93 1.24 1.23 9.14
C PHE A 93 1.12 0.02 10.08
N ILE A 94 -0.07 -0.27 10.61
CA ILE A 94 -0.32 -1.45 11.44
C ILE A 94 -0.07 -2.73 10.65
N VAL A 95 -0.58 -2.83 9.40
CA VAL A 95 -0.31 -3.96 8.51
C VAL A 95 1.20 -4.17 8.34
N ALA A 96 1.91 -3.12 7.96
CA ALA A 96 3.36 -3.21 7.71
C ALA A 96 4.13 -3.67 8.95
N THR A 97 3.88 -3.07 10.12
CA THR A 97 4.68 -3.32 11.32
C THR A 97 4.28 -4.59 12.05
N MET A 98 2.99 -4.85 12.21
CA MET A 98 2.52 -5.99 13.00
C MET A 98 2.44 -7.27 12.17
N LEU A 99 1.83 -7.22 11.00
CA LEU A 99 1.62 -8.44 10.23
C LEU A 99 2.90 -8.93 9.59
N PHE A 100 3.56 -8.11 8.79
CA PHE A 100 4.84 -8.51 8.16
C PHE A 100 5.96 -8.67 9.18
N GLY A 101 6.02 -7.80 10.20
CA GLY A 101 7.02 -7.89 11.26
C GLY A 101 6.88 -9.18 12.06
N ILE A 102 5.65 -9.53 12.50
CA ILE A 102 5.39 -10.74 13.28
C ILE A 102 5.61 -11.99 12.42
N SER A 103 5.06 -12.05 11.20
CA SER A 103 5.24 -13.22 10.31
C SER A 103 6.72 -13.42 9.94
N GLY A 104 7.45 -12.32 9.73
CA GLY A 104 8.88 -12.36 9.49
C GLY A 104 9.68 -12.92 10.67
N VAL A 105 9.37 -12.46 11.89
CA VAL A 105 10.01 -12.98 13.12
C VAL A 105 9.68 -14.44 13.34
N LEU A 106 8.42 -14.85 13.20
CA LEU A 106 8.01 -16.25 13.34
C LEU A 106 8.70 -17.16 12.31
N SER A 107 8.78 -16.72 11.06
CA SER A 107 9.48 -17.43 9.99
C SER A 107 10.98 -17.56 10.28
N PHE A 108 11.58 -16.50 10.79
CA PHE A 108 12.99 -16.50 11.18
C PHE A 108 13.26 -17.43 12.37
N GLU A 109 12.43 -17.36 13.42
CA GLU A 109 12.51 -18.22 14.58
C GLU A 109 12.36 -19.70 14.18
N GLN A 110 11.37 -20.02 13.35
CA GLN A 110 11.13 -21.35 12.84
C GLN A 110 12.37 -21.89 12.08
N GLY A 111 12.96 -21.09 11.22
CA GLY A 111 14.19 -21.47 10.50
C GLY A 111 15.37 -21.65 11.44
N PHE A 112 15.52 -20.77 12.42
CA PHE A 112 16.61 -20.82 13.38
C PHE A 112 16.51 -22.09 14.27
N THR A 113 15.35 -22.36 14.81
CA THR A 113 15.14 -23.55 15.66
C THR A 113 15.34 -24.86 14.88
N SER A 114 14.87 -24.92 13.64
CA SER A 114 15.03 -26.10 12.78
C SER A 114 16.48 -26.43 12.42
N LEU A 115 17.40 -25.45 12.45
CA LEU A 115 18.83 -25.73 12.24
C LEU A 115 19.45 -26.60 13.35
N PHE A 116 18.86 -26.58 14.55
CA PHE A 116 19.34 -27.35 15.70
C PHE A 116 18.53 -28.62 15.91
N ASP A 117 17.46 -28.85 15.15
CA ASP A 117 16.64 -30.05 15.21
C ASP A 117 17.20 -31.12 14.26
N GLN A 118 17.91 -32.11 14.83
CA GLN A 118 18.51 -33.21 14.08
C GLN A 118 17.53 -34.27 13.57
N GLU A 119 16.30 -34.29 14.10
CA GLU A 119 15.26 -35.26 13.71
C GLU A 119 14.36 -34.73 12.59
N HIS A 120 14.56 -33.47 12.17
CA HIS A 120 13.75 -32.84 11.14
C HIS A 120 13.90 -33.56 9.79
N LYS A 121 12.78 -34.08 9.26
CA LYS A 121 12.71 -34.74 7.94
C LYS A 121 11.60 -34.11 7.12
N ILE A 122 11.91 -33.89 5.83
CA ILE A 122 10.90 -33.44 4.88
C ILE A 122 10.34 -34.67 4.19
N GLU A 123 9.01 -34.87 4.33
CA GLU A 123 8.28 -35.93 3.68
C GLU A 123 7.38 -35.36 2.58
N ASN A 124 6.91 -36.23 1.66
CA ASN A 124 5.88 -35.90 0.66
C ASN A 124 6.15 -34.56 -0.11
N ILE A 125 7.39 -34.34 -0.52
CA ILE A 125 7.86 -33.11 -1.18
C ILE A 125 6.99 -32.64 -2.35
N ILE A 126 6.29 -33.57 -3.03
CA ILE A 126 5.39 -33.26 -4.14
C ILE A 126 4.24 -32.37 -3.66
N ILE A 127 3.76 -32.57 -2.42
CA ILE A 127 2.71 -31.73 -1.84
C ILE A 127 3.18 -30.29 -1.73
N SER A 128 4.41 -30.06 -1.22
CA SER A 128 5.00 -28.72 -1.14
C SER A 128 5.03 -28.05 -2.51
N TYR A 129 5.53 -28.73 -3.56
CA TYR A 129 5.60 -28.14 -4.89
C TYR A 129 4.23 -27.84 -5.49
N VAL A 130 3.26 -28.70 -5.33
CA VAL A 130 1.90 -28.48 -5.85
C VAL A 130 1.29 -27.23 -5.19
N ILE A 131 1.40 -27.13 -3.87
CA ILE A 131 0.84 -25.98 -3.13
C ILE A 131 1.62 -24.69 -3.45
N LEU A 132 2.96 -24.73 -3.53
CA LEU A 132 3.77 -23.57 -3.93
C LEU A 132 3.43 -23.11 -5.36
N ALA A 133 3.23 -24.05 -6.30
CA ALA A 133 2.86 -23.72 -7.68
C ALA A 133 1.47 -23.06 -7.76
N ILE A 134 0.49 -23.58 -7.02
CA ILE A 134 -0.86 -22.99 -6.94
C ILE A 134 -0.78 -21.59 -6.32
N SER A 135 -0.04 -21.45 -5.20
CA SER A 135 0.17 -20.17 -4.54
C SER A 135 0.86 -19.15 -5.47
N ALA A 136 1.92 -19.58 -6.17
CA ALA A 136 2.62 -18.72 -7.12
C ALA A 136 1.71 -18.22 -8.25
N ALA A 137 0.83 -19.08 -8.77
CA ALA A 137 -0.11 -18.68 -9.81
C ALA A 137 -1.14 -17.65 -9.27
N PHE A 138 -1.57 -17.83 -8.02
CA PHE A 138 -2.51 -16.90 -7.37
C PHE A 138 -1.85 -15.53 -7.12
N GLU A 139 -0.68 -15.50 -6.47
CA GLU A 139 0.07 -14.27 -6.16
C GLU A 139 0.52 -13.54 -7.44
N ALA A 140 0.98 -14.27 -8.46
CA ALA A 140 1.36 -13.67 -9.75
C ALA A 140 0.15 -13.00 -10.44
N ASN A 141 -1.05 -13.59 -10.33
CA ASN A 141 -2.25 -12.97 -10.85
C ASN A 141 -2.65 -11.73 -10.04
N ALA A 142 -2.56 -11.78 -8.71
CA ALA A 142 -2.84 -10.63 -7.83
C ALA A 142 -1.88 -9.47 -8.14
N LEU A 143 -0.58 -9.74 -8.17
CA LEU A 143 0.45 -8.75 -8.54
C LEU A 143 0.21 -8.16 -9.93
N ARG A 144 -0.16 -9.00 -10.92
CA ARG A 144 -0.50 -8.52 -12.27
C ARG A 144 -1.67 -7.52 -12.24
N VAL A 145 -2.73 -7.82 -11.48
CA VAL A 145 -3.90 -6.95 -11.36
C VAL A 145 -3.52 -5.64 -10.66
N ALA A 146 -2.77 -5.72 -9.54
CA ALA A 146 -2.29 -4.54 -8.80
C ALA A 146 -1.42 -3.64 -9.69
N PHE A 147 -0.51 -4.23 -10.46
CA PHE A 147 0.36 -3.50 -11.36
C PHE A 147 -0.40 -2.86 -12.54
N GLN A 148 -1.43 -3.52 -13.07
CA GLN A 148 -2.30 -2.94 -14.08
C GLN A 148 -3.09 -1.75 -13.54
N LEU A 149 -3.61 -1.82 -12.33
CA LEU A 149 -4.30 -0.71 -11.67
C LEU A 149 -3.34 0.47 -11.44
N PHE A 150 -2.15 0.20 -10.92
CA PHE A 150 -1.12 1.21 -10.74
C PHE A 150 -0.75 1.90 -12.05
N LYS A 151 -0.49 1.11 -13.11
CA LYS A 151 -0.18 1.65 -14.43
C LYS A 151 -1.32 2.52 -14.98
N LYS A 152 -2.58 2.10 -14.84
CA LYS A 152 -3.75 2.87 -15.26
C LYS A 152 -3.86 4.20 -14.51
N THR A 153 -3.54 4.23 -13.22
CA THR A 153 -3.51 5.46 -12.42
C THR A 153 -2.46 6.45 -12.94
N ILE A 154 -1.30 5.95 -13.36
CA ILE A 154 -0.25 6.81 -13.95
C ILE A 154 -0.65 7.31 -15.33
N GLU A 155 -1.24 6.47 -16.18
CA GLU A 155 -1.71 6.85 -17.53
C GLU A 155 -2.72 7.99 -17.49
N THR A 156 -3.54 8.09 -16.44
CA THR A 156 -4.44 9.22 -16.24
C THR A 156 -3.74 10.52 -15.80
N ARG A 157 -2.52 10.43 -15.29
CA ARG A 157 -1.72 11.57 -14.79
C ARG A 157 -0.61 12.00 -15.76
N SER A 158 -0.11 11.12 -16.62
CA SER A 158 1.05 11.35 -17.49
C SER A 158 0.82 10.80 -18.90
N GLU A 159 1.18 11.57 -19.94
CA GLU A 159 1.02 11.19 -21.35
C GLU A 159 1.98 10.04 -21.80
N LYS A 160 3.07 9.80 -21.07
CA LYS A 160 4.07 8.77 -21.41
C LYS A 160 4.46 7.93 -20.21
N VAL A 161 4.08 6.66 -20.23
CA VAL A 161 4.48 5.69 -19.23
C VAL A 161 5.78 5.02 -19.68
N SER A 162 6.91 5.43 -19.08
CA SER A 162 8.21 4.78 -19.20
C SER A 162 8.49 3.96 -17.95
N PHE A 163 9.38 2.97 -18.03
CA PHE A 163 9.84 2.21 -16.84
C PHE A 163 10.44 3.14 -15.77
N LYS A 164 11.16 4.18 -16.17
CA LYS A 164 11.69 5.19 -15.25
C LYS A 164 10.57 5.99 -14.57
N THR A 165 9.51 6.32 -15.32
CA THR A 165 8.31 6.99 -14.78
C THR A 165 7.58 6.09 -13.78
N LEU A 166 7.47 4.78 -14.05
CA LEU A 166 6.87 3.82 -13.13
C LEU A 166 7.62 3.77 -11.79
N ILE A 167 8.95 3.73 -11.81
CA ILE A 167 9.75 3.71 -10.58
C ILE A 167 9.61 5.03 -9.81
N SER A 168 9.69 6.18 -10.48
CA SER A 168 9.55 7.47 -9.80
C SER A 168 8.14 7.66 -9.21
N GLU A 169 7.11 7.29 -9.95
CA GLU A 169 5.72 7.35 -9.47
C GLU A 169 5.46 6.36 -8.33
N PHE A 170 6.12 5.19 -8.32
CA PHE A 170 6.04 4.25 -7.22
C PHE A 170 6.66 4.84 -5.94
N GLN A 171 7.81 5.50 -6.04
CA GLN A 171 8.47 6.17 -4.91
C GLN A 171 7.72 7.42 -4.44
N GLU A 172 7.01 8.10 -5.34
CA GLU A 172 6.23 9.30 -5.03
C GLU A 172 4.75 8.99 -4.74
N SER A 173 4.35 7.72 -4.82
CA SER A 173 2.95 7.31 -4.59
C SER A 173 2.51 7.66 -3.17
N LYS A 174 1.37 8.33 -3.07
CA LYS A 174 0.71 8.67 -1.80
C LYS A 174 -0.50 7.78 -1.53
N ASP A 175 -0.65 6.70 -2.31
CA ASP A 175 -1.64 5.66 -2.06
C ASP A 175 -0.97 4.45 -1.37
N PRO A 176 -1.07 4.34 -0.04
CA PRO A 176 -0.42 3.28 0.71
C PRO A 176 -1.02 1.91 0.38
N THR A 177 -2.29 1.86 -0.05
CA THR A 177 -2.97 0.60 -0.35
C THR A 177 -2.37 -0.08 -1.57
N ILE A 178 -2.20 0.66 -2.68
CA ILE A 178 -1.60 0.10 -3.91
C ILE A 178 -0.14 -0.29 -3.65
N LEU A 179 0.60 0.56 -2.94
CA LEU A 179 2.00 0.30 -2.59
C LEU A 179 2.13 -0.99 -1.75
N THR A 180 1.30 -1.13 -0.72
CA THR A 180 1.28 -2.30 0.17
C THR A 180 0.99 -3.57 -0.63
N VAL A 181 -0.05 -3.60 -1.48
CA VAL A 181 -0.40 -4.78 -2.28
C VAL A 181 0.73 -5.20 -3.22
N ILE A 182 1.36 -4.25 -3.95
CA ILE A 182 2.47 -4.57 -4.85
C ILE A 182 3.67 -5.14 -4.08
N VAL A 183 4.00 -4.57 -2.92
CA VAL A 183 5.11 -5.04 -2.08
C VAL A 183 4.78 -6.40 -1.47
N GLU A 184 3.56 -6.61 -0.98
CA GLU A 184 3.04 -7.84 -0.40
C GLU A 184 3.11 -9.01 -1.39
N ASP A 185 2.48 -8.87 -2.57
CA ASP A 185 2.48 -9.91 -3.61
C ASP A 185 3.89 -10.19 -4.15
N SER A 186 4.76 -9.16 -4.21
CA SER A 186 6.16 -9.33 -4.60
C SER A 186 6.94 -10.11 -3.55
N ALA A 187 6.72 -9.84 -2.26
CA ALA A 187 7.32 -10.57 -1.15
C ALA A 187 6.86 -12.03 -1.14
N ALA A 188 5.56 -12.27 -1.38
CA ALA A 188 4.98 -13.60 -1.48
C ALA A 188 5.64 -14.43 -2.59
N LEU A 189 5.77 -13.88 -3.80
CA LEU A 189 6.42 -14.56 -4.92
C LEU A 189 7.91 -14.85 -4.66
N LEU A 190 8.63 -13.92 -4.01
CA LEU A 190 10.01 -14.13 -3.59
C LEU A 190 10.10 -15.24 -2.54
N GLY A 191 9.21 -15.24 -1.55
CA GLY A 191 9.13 -16.27 -0.51
C GLY A 191 8.87 -17.64 -1.11
N ILE A 192 7.88 -17.76 -1.99
CA ILE A 192 7.57 -19.00 -2.71
C ILE A 192 8.79 -19.51 -3.49
N GLY A 193 9.49 -18.61 -4.18
CA GLY A 193 10.72 -18.98 -4.91
C GLY A 193 11.83 -19.49 -3.99
N ILE A 194 12.06 -18.82 -2.86
CA ILE A 194 13.03 -19.24 -1.84
C ILE A 194 12.63 -20.60 -1.23
N ALA A 195 11.35 -20.76 -0.87
CA ALA A 195 10.83 -22.02 -0.33
C ALA A 195 11.02 -23.19 -1.33
N ALA A 196 10.68 -22.97 -2.60
CA ALA A 196 10.83 -23.98 -3.64
C ALA A 196 12.30 -24.41 -3.82
N ILE A 197 13.25 -23.47 -3.80
CA ILE A 197 14.67 -23.73 -3.88
C ILE A 197 15.16 -24.50 -2.64
N GLY A 198 14.74 -24.09 -1.44
CA GLY A 198 15.15 -24.74 -0.20
C GLY A 198 14.66 -26.16 -0.09
N VAL A 199 13.40 -26.40 -0.38
CA VAL A 199 12.82 -27.75 -0.44
C VAL A 199 13.52 -28.62 -1.50
N PHE A 200 13.86 -28.04 -2.66
CA PHE A 200 14.62 -28.75 -3.71
C PHE A 200 16.03 -29.14 -3.26
N LEU A 201 16.80 -28.17 -2.74
CA LEU A 201 18.16 -28.44 -2.27
C LEU A 201 18.17 -29.43 -1.12
N SER A 202 17.23 -29.31 -0.19
CA SER A 202 17.08 -30.26 0.91
C SER A 202 16.84 -31.69 0.42
N HIS A 203 15.98 -31.84 -0.60
CA HIS A 203 15.67 -33.15 -1.20
C HIS A 203 16.88 -33.79 -1.90
N ILE A 204 17.56 -33.06 -2.77
CA ILE A 204 18.66 -33.63 -3.57
C ILE A 204 19.92 -33.87 -2.76
N THR A 205 20.16 -33.10 -1.69
CA THR A 205 21.33 -33.24 -0.83
C THR A 205 21.09 -34.15 0.37
N GLY A 206 19.82 -34.42 0.69
CA GLY A 206 19.45 -35.12 1.94
C GLY A 206 19.70 -34.27 3.20
N ASN A 207 20.00 -32.98 3.05
CA ASN A 207 20.29 -32.07 4.17
C ASN A 207 19.18 -31.06 4.37
N THR A 208 18.39 -31.21 5.44
CA THR A 208 17.26 -30.36 5.79
C THR A 208 17.65 -28.93 6.20
N ALA A 209 18.93 -28.67 6.45
CA ALA A 209 19.41 -27.32 6.73
C ALA A 209 19.10 -26.31 5.59
N TYR A 210 19.00 -26.74 4.34
CA TYR A 210 18.63 -25.87 3.23
C TYR A 210 17.20 -25.35 3.34
N ASP A 211 16.29 -26.18 3.82
CA ASP A 211 14.90 -25.79 4.10
C ASP A 211 14.82 -24.78 5.27
N ALA A 212 15.61 -25.03 6.33
CA ALA A 212 15.71 -24.11 7.46
C ALA A 212 16.32 -22.74 7.04
N TYR A 213 17.38 -22.74 6.21
CA TYR A 213 17.94 -21.49 5.65
C TYR A 213 16.92 -20.75 4.79
N SER A 214 16.07 -21.46 4.08
CA SER A 214 15.01 -20.81 3.31
C SER A 214 14.00 -20.10 4.19
N SER A 215 13.60 -20.72 5.29
CA SER A 215 12.72 -20.06 6.27
C SER A 215 13.35 -18.81 6.88
N LEU A 216 14.66 -18.87 7.23
CA LEU A 216 15.43 -17.70 7.68
C LEU A 216 15.44 -16.59 6.63
N ALA A 217 15.67 -16.95 5.37
CA ALA A 217 15.72 -15.99 4.26
C ALA A 217 14.34 -15.36 4.03
N ILE A 218 13.26 -16.15 4.05
CA ILE A 218 11.87 -15.65 3.94
C ILE A 218 11.58 -14.68 5.09
N GLY A 219 11.91 -15.05 6.33
CA GLY A 219 11.74 -14.18 7.49
C GLY A 219 12.50 -12.86 7.35
N GLY A 220 13.74 -12.92 6.87
CA GLY A 220 14.56 -11.74 6.59
C GLY A 220 13.94 -10.82 5.51
N VAL A 221 13.43 -11.39 4.44
CA VAL A 221 12.73 -10.65 3.36
C VAL A 221 11.48 -9.97 3.90
N LEU A 222 10.63 -10.69 4.66
CA LEU A 222 9.41 -10.14 5.24
C LEU A 222 9.71 -8.98 6.20
N MET A 223 10.71 -9.13 7.08
CA MET A 223 11.13 -8.06 7.98
C MET A 223 11.67 -6.84 7.21
N ALA A 224 12.44 -7.04 6.14
CA ALA A 224 12.93 -5.94 5.31
C ALA A 224 11.78 -5.16 4.66
N PHE A 225 10.77 -5.85 4.12
CA PHE A 225 9.58 -5.21 3.58
C PHE A 225 8.73 -4.53 4.67
N ALA A 226 8.65 -5.11 5.88
CA ALA A 226 8.00 -4.48 7.02
C ALA A 226 8.63 -3.11 7.33
N PHE A 227 9.94 -3.04 7.43
CA PHE A 227 10.66 -1.78 7.66
C PHE A 227 10.47 -0.77 6.53
N PHE A 228 10.52 -1.23 5.29
CA PHE A 228 10.30 -0.36 4.13
C PHE A 228 8.89 0.26 4.16
N LEU A 229 7.84 -0.55 4.25
CA LEU A 229 6.45 -0.08 4.28
C LEU A 229 6.14 0.78 5.52
N ALA A 230 6.70 0.43 6.69
CA ALA A 230 6.56 1.23 7.88
C ALA A 230 7.19 2.62 7.72
N GLY A 231 8.36 2.70 7.06
CA GLY A 231 9.02 3.96 6.73
C GLY A 231 8.16 4.86 5.85
N GLU A 232 7.60 4.33 4.76
CA GLU A 232 6.71 5.04 3.84
C GLU A 232 5.44 5.54 4.57
N ASN A 233 4.75 4.65 5.27
CA ASN A 233 3.51 5.02 5.98
C ASN A 233 3.75 6.02 7.13
N ARG A 234 4.94 5.99 7.76
CA ARG A 234 5.31 6.96 8.80
C ARG A 234 5.32 8.39 8.24
N GLY A 235 5.87 8.61 7.04
CA GLY A 235 5.88 9.93 6.39
C GLY A 235 4.46 10.48 6.22
N LEU A 236 3.56 9.66 5.69
CA LEU A 236 2.15 10.01 5.47
C LEU A 236 1.39 10.29 6.79
N LEU A 237 1.66 9.51 7.85
CA LEU A 237 1.07 9.74 9.18
C LEU A 237 1.49 11.07 9.79
N ILE A 238 2.77 11.43 9.69
CA ILE A 238 3.29 12.71 10.22
C ILE A 238 2.72 13.87 9.42
N GLY A 239 2.53 13.71 8.13
CA GLY A 239 1.98 14.72 7.22
C GLY A 239 2.95 15.05 6.09
N GLU A 240 2.89 14.27 5.04
CA GLU A 240 3.72 14.46 3.86
C GLU A 240 3.07 15.43 2.88
N ALA A 241 3.88 16.25 2.22
CA ALA A 241 3.44 17.18 1.21
C ALA A 241 3.08 16.47 -0.11
N ILE A 242 2.37 17.17 -1.00
CA ILE A 242 2.18 16.75 -2.40
C ILE A 242 3.52 16.57 -3.11
N SER A 243 3.52 15.88 -4.27
CA SER A 243 4.72 15.67 -5.05
C SER A 243 5.32 17.01 -5.51
N ARG A 244 6.63 17.03 -5.71
CA ARG A 244 7.37 18.24 -6.14
C ARG A 244 6.87 18.75 -7.49
N ASP A 245 6.45 17.86 -8.37
CA ASP A 245 5.87 18.23 -9.65
C ASP A 245 4.52 18.94 -9.49
N GLN A 246 3.63 18.41 -8.66
CA GLN A 246 2.35 19.05 -8.34
C GLN A 246 2.55 20.41 -7.67
N TYR A 247 3.49 20.49 -6.72
CA TYR A 247 3.86 21.75 -6.09
C TYR A 247 4.30 22.81 -7.11
N ASN A 248 5.22 22.46 -8.01
CA ASN A 248 5.71 23.37 -9.04
C ASN A 248 4.60 23.79 -10.00
N ARG A 249 3.71 22.89 -10.38
CA ARG A 249 2.54 23.20 -11.23
C ARG A 249 1.57 24.16 -10.54
N ILE A 250 1.33 24.01 -9.25
CA ILE A 250 0.52 24.97 -8.48
C ILE A 250 1.16 26.34 -8.54
N VAL A 251 2.45 26.44 -8.18
CA VAL A 251 3.19 27.70 -8.17
C VAL A 251 3.13 28.38 -9.55
N GLN A 252 3.46 27.66 -10.62
CA GLN A 252 3.41 28.19 -11.99
C GLN A 252 2.00 28.60 -12.43
N SER A 253 0.99 27.88 -11.98
CA SER A 253 -0.41 28.19 -12.31
C SER A 253 -0.87 29.47 -11.62
N ILE A 254 -0.51 29.66 -10.35
CA ILE A 254 -0.90 30.84 -9.56
C ILE A 254 -0.12 32.07 -9.98
N GLN A 255 1.16 31.95 -10.30
CA GLN A 255 1.99 33.06 -10.83
C GLN A 255 1.47 33.65 -12.16
N LYS A 256 0.61 32.93 -12.88
CA LYS A 256 -0.05 33.42 -14.10
C LYS A 256 -1.30 34.27 -13.82
N ILE A 257 -1.68 34.46 -12.56
CA ILE A 257 -2.81 35.33 -12.17
C ILE A 257 -2.27 36.77 -12.11
N PRO A 258 -2.80 37.69 -12.92
CA PRO A 258 -2.25 39.07 -12.99
C PRO A 258 -2.28 39.81 -11.65
N GLU A 259 -3.24 39.49 -10.82
CA GLU A 259 -3.48 40.14 -9.52
C GLU A 259 -2.53 39.59 -8.43
N VAL A 260 -1.87 38.46 -8.65
CA VAL A 260 -0.90 37.86 -7.73
C VAL A 260 0.49 38.43 -7.99
N ASN A 261 0.99 39.25 -7.05
CA ASN A 261 2.33 39.79 -7.10
C ASN A 261 3.38 38.72 -6.74
N LYS A 262 3.16 37.99 -5.63
CA LYS A 262 4.11 37.00 -5.13
C LYS A 262 3.41 35.94 -4.28
N ILE A 263 3.83 34.68 -4.39
CA ILE A 263 3.53 33.62 -3.43
C ILE A 263 4.60 33.69 -2.33
N ILE A 264 4.18 33.96 -1.10
CA ILE A 264 5.08 34.08 0.06
C ILE A 264 5.36 32.70 0.63
N SER A 265 4.31 31.92 0.86
CA SER A 265 4.42 30.54 1.32
C SER A 265 3.37 29.65 0.67
N LEU A 266 3.73 28.37 0.44
CA LEU A 266 2.82 27.32 0.02
C LEU A 266 3.15 26.07 0.83
N ARG A 267 2.21 25.61 1.62
CA ARG A 267 2.32 24.40 2.45
C ARG A 267 1.20 23.46 2.11
N THR A 268 1.52 22.20 1.95
CA THR A 268 0.54 21.16 1.61
C THR A 268 0.72 19.97 2.53
N MET A 269 -0.36 19.22 2.79
CA MET A 269 -0.30 18.03 3.62
C MET A 269 -1.39 17.05 3.20
N HIS A 270 -1.04 15.77 3.05
CA HIS A 270 -2.01 14.71 2.84
C HIS A 270 -2.79 14.39 4.12
N PHE A 271 -4.12 14.42 4.02
CA PHE A 271 -5.06 13.92 5.03
C PHE A 271 -5.67 12.57 4.64
N GLY A 272 -5.39 12.11 3.44
CA GLY A 272 -5.74 10.84 2.85
C GLY A 272 -5.12 10.74 1.47
N PRO A 273 -5.19 9.58 0.78
CA PRO A 273 -4.62 9.41 -0.56
C PRO A 273 -5.18 10.41 -1.59
N GLU A 274 -6.47 10.71 -1.48
CA GLU A 274 -7.21 11.66 -2.31
C GLU A 274 -7.75 12.85 -1.51
N ASP A 275 -7.03 13.24 -0.43
CA ASP A 275 -7.45 14.33 0.42
C ASP A 275 -6.23 15.14 0.87
N VAL A 276 -6.14 16.38 0.41
CA VAL A 276 -4.99 17.27 0.60
C VAL A 276 -5.45 18.60 1.18
N LEU A 277 -4.72 19.04 2.20
CA LEU A 277 -4.74 20.40 2.70
C LEU A 277 -3.77 21.26 1.88
N VAL A 278 -4.21 22.44 1.48
CA VAL A 278 -3.37 23.45 0.87
C VAL A 278 -3.50 24.73 1.68
N ALA A 279 -2.40 25.20 2.23
CA ALA A 279 -2.31 26.48 2.92
C ALA A 279 -1.30 27.36 2.19
N MET A 280 -1.71 28.55 1.76
CA MET A 280 -0.84 29.45 1.06
C MET A 280 -1.00 30.90 1.56
N GLU A 281 0.05 31.65 1.39
CA GLU A 281 0.14 33.07 1.66
C GLU A 281 0.56 33.77 0.37
N VAL A 282 -0.26 34.70 -0.07
CA VAL A 282 -0.06 35.45 -1.34
C VAL A 282 -0.14 36.96 -1.13
N ASN A 283 0.76 37.65 -1.78
CA ASN A 283 0.71 39.12 -1.86
C ASN A 283 0.01 39.51 -3.16
N LEU A 284 -0.99 40.38 -3.07
CA LEU A 284 -1.81 40.84 -4.19
C LEU A 284 -1.50 42.29 -4.57
N VAL A 285 -1.68 42.58 -5.84
CA VAL A 285 -1.52 43.95 -6.35
C VAL A 285 -2.79 44.76 -6.11
N ASP A 286 -3.99 44.19 -6.35
CA ASP A 286 -5.31 44.81 -6.15
C ASP A 286 -6.46 43.82 -6.28
N GLY A 287 -7.62 44.05 -5.60
CA GLY A 287 -8.90 43.31 -5.80
C GLY A 287 -9.02 41.96 -5.09
N MET A 288 -9.81 41.87 -3.99
CA MET A 288 -9.73 40.70 -3.10
C MET A 288 -10.61 39.49 -3.47
N ASP A 289 -11.89 39.65 -3.79
CA ASP A 289 -12.83 38.52 -3.74
C ASP A 289 -12.75 37.57 -4.97
N THR A 290 -12.52 38.12 -6.16
CA THR A 290 -12.42 37.32 -7.40
C THR A 290 -11.10 36.54 -7.55
N VAL A 291 -10.07 36.98 -6.84
CA VAL A 291 -8.74 36.34 -6.91
C VAL A 291 -8.69 35.05 -6.11
N ILE A 292 -9.36 34.98 -4.95
CA ILE A 292 -9.43 33.77 -4.12
C ILE A 292 -10.06 32.63 -4.91
N ASP A 293 -11.24 32.87 -5.50
CA ASP A 293 -11.93 31.86 -6.32
C ASP A 293 -11.06 31.37 -7.49
N ASN A 294 -10.33 32.29 -8.13
CA ASN A 294 -9.43 31.95 -9.23
C ASN A 294 -8.24 31.08 -8.75
N ILE A 295 -7.66 31.40 -7.61
CA ILE A 295 -6.60 30.58 -6.98
C ILE A 295 -7.12 29.19 -6.63
N GLU A 296 -8.28 29.10 -5.97
CA GLU A 296 -8.90 27.84 -5.61
C GLU A 296 -9.15 26.94 -6.84
N HIS A 297 -9.72 27.54 -7.90
CA HIS A 297 -9.95 26.81 -9.17
C HIS A 297 -8.63 26.33 -9.81
N ARG A 298 -7.57 27.11 -9.77
CA ARG A 298 -6.27 26.70 -10.33
C ARG A 298 -5.62 25.60 -9.51
N VAL A 299 -5.69 25.68 -8.18
CA VAL A 299 -5.24 24.60 -7.31
C VAL A 299 -6.01 23.30 -7.59
N LYS A 300 -7.34 23.40 -7.73
CA LYS A 300 -8.20 22.26 -8.06
C LYS A 300 -7.87 21.64 -9.41
N ASN A 301 -7.51 22.42 -10.41
CA ASN A 301 -7.12 21.92 -11.73
C ASN A 301 -5.78 21.17 -11.71
N VAL A 302 -4.86 21.52 -10.82
CA VAL A 302 -3.57 20.84 -10.67
C VAL A 302 -3.68 19.60 -9.77
N VAL A 303 -4.49 19.69 -8.71
CA VAL A 303 -4.74 18.62 -7.73
C VAL A 303 -6.24 18.36 -7.69
N PRO A 304 -6.81 17.55 -8.62
CA PRO A 304 -8.25 17.37 -8.76
C PRO A 304 -8.96 16.80 -7.53
N TYR A 305 -8.22 16.11 -6.68
CA TYR A 305 -8.72 15.51 -5.44
C TYR A 305 -8.63 16.42 -4.22
N VAL A 306 -8.13 17.67 -4.36
CA VAL A 306 -8.19 18.64 -3.26
C VAL A 306 -9.64 19.04 -2.97
N ASN A 307 -10.00 19.07 -1.68
CA ASN A 307 -11.28 19.62 -1.26
C ASN A 307 -11.16 21.14 -1.08
N LEU A 308 -12.02 21.92 -1.74
CA LEU A 308 -12.01 23.40 -1.65
C LEU A 308 -12.10 23.88 -0.19
N SER A 309 -12.84 23.18 0.67
CA SER A 309 -12.93 23.49 2.11
C SER A 309 -11.60 23.30 2.88
N LYS A 310 -10.59 22.74 2.25
CA LYS A 310 -9.24 22.54 2.79
C LYS A 310 -8.19 23.40 2.07
N ILE A 311 -8.60 24.41 1.33
CA ILE A 311 -7.72 25.42 0.78
C ILE A 311 -7.81 26.66 1.69
N TYR A 312 -6.72 27.06 2.26
CA TYR A 312 -6.59 28.23 3.13
C TYR A 312 -5.66 29.22 2.47
N ILE A 313 -6.17 30.42 2.23
CA ILE A 313 -5.43 31.50 1.55
C ILE A 313 -5.36 32.68 2.50
N GLU A 314 -4.16 33.05 2.89
CA GLU A 314 -3.88 34.26 3.62
C GLU A 314 -3.38 35.34 2.63
N LEU A 315 -3.97 36.53 2.72
CA LEU A 315 -3.63 37.64 1.87
C LEU A 315 -2.75 38.62 2.66
N GLU A 316 -1.52 38.82 2.18
CA GLU A 316 -0.64 39.86 2.67
C GLU A 316 -0.85 41.15 1.82
N LYS A 317 -0.99 42.29 2.50
CA LYS A 317 -1.14 43.60 1.87
C LYS A 317 0.21 44.22 1.51
#